data_0211a24dcb5bca45de0cd4b1454476b7
#
_entry.id   0211a24dcb5bca45de0cd4b1454476b7
#
_cell.length_a   1.000
_cell.length_b   1.000
_cell.length_c   1.000
_cell.angle_alpha   90.00
_cell.angle_beta   90.00
_cell.angle_gamma   90.00
#
_symmetry.space_group_name_H-M   'P 1'
#
loop_
_entity.id
_entity.type
_entity.pdbx_description
1 polymer ?
#
loop_
_entity_poly.entity_id
_entity_poly.type
_entity_poly.pdbx_seq_one_letter_code
_entity_poly.pdbx_strand_id
1 'polypeptide(L)'
;MDKSTKKRATITQVAKHAGVSVGTVSNYLNGTAGVSHDRAARIQQAIDVLDYIPDTLASSLRRKDSTAIHVLTPHLDSAFYTNTISTLMHDAYEAGYTVHISGYEYSSEIERQQLRALESSKPGTSIIIFNGFDDLTEIKRLAKKQIHVIMA
;
A
#
# COMPACT_ATOMS: atom_id res chain seq x y z
N MET A 1 -9.72 8.12 -34.33
CA MET A 1 -8.62 8.41 -33.38
C MET A 1 -8.27 7.12 -32.67
N ASP A 2 -7.23 6.49 -33.17
CA ASP A 2 -6.76 5.17 -32.68
C ASP A 2 -6.09 5.34 -31.32
N LYS A 3 -6.72 4.87 -30.24
CA LYS A 3 -6.09 4.73 -28.93
C LYS A 3 -5.30 3.43 -28.93
N SER A 4 -4.13 3.45 -29.59
CA SER A 4 -3.11 2.42 -29.38
C SER A 4 -2.78 2.39 -27.87
N THR A 5 -3.29 1.39 -27.17
CA THR A 5 -2.94 1.09 -25.78
C THR A 5 -1.44 0.73 -25.75
N LYS A 6 -0.59 1.72 -25.45
CA LYS A 6 0.85 1.53 -25.27
C LYS A 6 1.05 0.45 -24.21
N LYS A 7 1.45 -0.73 -24.63
CA LYS A 7 1.64 -1.89 -23.74
C LYS A 7 2.67 -1.49 -22.68
N ARG A 8 2.29 -1.48 -21.42
CA ARG A 8 3.17 -1.11 -20.30
C ARG A 8 4.42 -2.00 -20.32
N ALA A 9 5.57 -1.38 -20.12
CA ALA A 9 6.83 -2.12 -19.97
C ALA A 9 6.73 -3.11 -18.78
N THR A 10 7.43 -4.22 -18.90
CA THR A 10 7.44 -5.28 -17.88
C THR A 10 8.81 -5.36 -17.21
N ILE A 11 8.86 -5.88 -15.97
CA ILE A 11 10.12 -6.10 -15.25
C ILE A 11 11.10 -6.98 -16.04
N THR A 12 10.59 -7.91 -16.85
CA THR A 12 11.40 -8.75 -17.74
C THR A 12 12.09 -7.95 -18.83
N GLN A 13 11.41 -6.93 -19.37
CA GLN A 13 12.00 -6.04 -20.37
C GLN A 13 13.07 -5.13 -19.75
N VAL A 14 12.85 -4.62 -18.52
CA VAL A 14 13.86 -3.86 -17.77
C VAL A 14 15.10 -4.74 -17.52
N ALA A 15 14.92 -5.96 -17.04
CA ALA A 15 16.02 -6.90 -16.80
C ALA A 15 16.84 -7.18 -18.07
N LYS A 16 16.16 -7.41 -19.20
CA LYS A 16 16.80 -7.63 -20.50
C LYS A 16 17.58 -6.38 -20.94
N HIS A 17 17.00 -5.18 -20.80
CA HIS A 17 17.64 -3.93 -21.21
C HIS A 17 18.87 -3.61 -20.35
N ALA A 18 18.79 -3.82 -19.03
CA ALA A 18 19.87 -3.60 -18.09
C ALA A 18 20.95 -4.71 -18.10
N GLY A 19 20.74 -5.83 -18.79
CA GLY A 19 21.67 -6.96 -18.83
C GLY A 19 21.81 -7.64 -17.47
N VAL A 20 20.71 -7.79 -16.72
CA VAL A 20 20.68 -8.43 -15.39
C VAL A 20 19.51 -9.41 -15.28
N SER A 21 19.49 -10.20 -14.21
CA SER A 21 18.33 -11.08 -13.94
C SER A 21 17.12 -10.28 -13.43
N VAL A 22 15.91 -10.83 -13.63
CA VAL A 22 14.65 -10.26 -13.06
C VAL A 22 14.75 -10.15 -11.54
N GLY A 23 15.40 -11.11 -10.87
CA GLY A 23 15.66 -11.07 -9.43
C GLY A 23 16.51 -9.88 -9.01
N THR A 24 17.55 -9.53 -9.82
CA THR A 24 18.40 -8.36 -9.56
C THR A 24 17.60 -7.05 -9.68
N VAL A 25 16.74 -6.93 -10.70
CA VAL A 25 15.85 -5.76 -10.84
C VAL A 25 14.88 -5.68 -9.66
N SER A 26 14.30 -6.81 -9.25
CA SER A 26 13.40 -6.86 -8.09
C SER A 26 14.10 -6.44 -6.80
N ASN A 27 15.34 -6.88 -6.56
CA ASN A 27 16.13 -6.49 -5.41
C ASN A 27 16.43 -4.98 -5.41
N TYR A 28 16.77 -4.42 -6.58
CA TYR A 28 16.98 -2.98 -6.74
C TYR A 28 15.74 -2.17 -6.39
N LEU A 29 14.57 -2.54 -6.96
CA LEU A 29 13.29 -1.86 -6.72
C LEU A 29 12.82 -1.94 -5.27
N ASN A 30 13.21 -2.99 -4.54
CA ASN A 30 12.85 -3.18 -3.13
C ASN A 30 13.90 -2.63 -2.16
N GLY A 31 14.98 -1.99 -2.63
CA GLY A 31 16.05 -1.48 -1.77
C GLY A 31 16.82 -2.58 -1.03
N THR A 32 16.75 -3.84 -1.49
CA THR A 32 17.40 -4.97 -0.83
C THR A 32 18.91 -4.93 -1.11
N ALA A 33 19.74 -5.15 -0.08
CA ALA A 33 21.19 -5.19 -0.21
C ALA A 33 21.66 -6.23 -1.26
N GLY A 34 22.76 -5.93 -1.98
CA GLY A 34 23.39 -6.85 -2.90
C GLY A 34 23.38 -6.44 -4.39
N VAL A 35 22.83 -5.27 -4.73
CA VAL A 35 22.96 -4.71 -6.08
C VAL A 35 24.14 -3.74 -6.10
N SER A 36 25.19 -4.03 -6.90
CA SER A 36 26.35 -3.14 -7.04
C SER A 36 25.93 -1.82 -7.71
N HIS A 37 26.68 -0.76 -7.44
CA HIS A 37 26.42 0.60 -7.98
C HIS A 37 26.31 0.60 -9.52
N ASP A 38 27.16 -0.12 -10.22
CA ASP A 38 27.12 -0.26 -11.67
C ASP A 38 25.83 -0.91 -12.17
N ARG A 39 25.38 -2.00 -11.50
CA ARG A 39 24.11 -2.65 -11.84
C ARG A 39 22.92 -1.77 -11.55
N ALA A 40 22.95 -1.04 -10.43
CA ALA A 40 21.92 -0.09 -10.05
C ALA A 40 21.76 1.01 -11.12
N ALA A 41 22.86 1.60 -11.57
CA ALA A 41 22.86 2.62 -12.62
C ALA A 41 22.25 2.09 -13.94
N ARG A 42 22.63 0.89 -14.38
CA ARG A 42 22.07 0.26 -15.60
C ARG A 42 20.57 -0.05 -15.46
N ILE A 43 20.14 -0.48 -14.28
CA ILE A 43 18.71 -0.74 -14.02
C ILE A 43 17.93 0.57 -14.05
N GLN A 44 18.43 1.63 -13.40
CA GLN A 44 17.76 2.94 -13.41
C GLN A 44 17.64 3.47 -14.83
N GLN A 45 18.70 3.43 -15.63
CA GLN A 45 18.67 3.82 -17.04
C GLN A 45 17.63 3.03 -17.84
N ALA A 46 17.53 1.71 -17.61
CA ALA A 46 16.53 0.87 -18.27
C ALA A 46 15.10 1.23 -17.88
N ILE A 47 14.86 1.56 -16.62
CA ILE A 47 13.56 2.04 -16.11
C ILE A 47 13.15 3.32 -16.82
N ASP A 48 14.07 4.30 -16.90
CA ASP A 48 13.82 5.61 -17.53
C ASP A 48 13.55 5.47 -19.03
N VAL A 49 14.37 4.70 -19.75
CA VAL A 49 14.24 4.49 -21.21
C VAL A 49 12.94 3.77 -21.57
N LEU A 50 12.52 2.81 -20.75
CA LEU A 50 11.32 2.01 -21.00
C LEU A 50 10.05 2.62 -20.43
N ASP A 51 10.14 3.76 -19.74
CA ASP A 51 9.02 4.37 -18.99
C ASP A 51 8.34 3.29 -18.12
N TYR A 52 9.19 2.52 -17.42
CA TYR A 52 8.71 1.40 -16.61
C TYR A 52 8.20 1.90 -15.27
N ILE A 53 6.92 1.66 -15.02
CA ILE A 53 6.30 1.92 -13.72
C ILE A 53 6.22 0.59 -12.98
N PRO A 54 6.88 0.45 -11.81
CA PRO A 54 6.77 -0.75 -11.00
C PRO A 54 5.32 -1.06 -10.67
N ASP A 55 4.89 -2.31 -10.90
CA ASP A 55 3.59 -2.77 -10.46
C ASP A 55 3.65 -3.00 -8.93
N THR A 56 3.22 -1.99 -8.19
CA THR A 56 3.17 -2.03 -6.73
C THR A 56 2.23 -3.13 -6.23
N LEU A 57 1.17 -3.45 -6.99
CA LEU A 57 0.25 -4.55 -6.68
C LEU A 57 0.96 -5.89 -6.81
N ALA A 58 1.68 -6.13 -7.91
CA ALA A 58 2.45 -7.37 -8.07
C ALA A 58 3.62 -7.48 -7.08
N SER A 59 4.23 -6.37 -6.68
CA SER A 59 5.25 -6.30 -5.63
C SER A 59 4.64 -6.59 -4.25
N SER A 60 3.50 -5.98 -3.94
CA SER A 60 2.79 -6.21 -2.69
C SER A 60 2.29 -7.65 -2.57
N LEU A 61 1.91 -8.32 -3.67
CA LEU A 61 1.51 -9.73 -3.66
C LEU A 61 2.64 -10.69 -3.24
N ARG A 62 3.89 -10.30 -3.43
CA ARG A 62 5.07 -11.12 -3.05
C ARG A 62 5.56 -10.86 -1.62
N ARG A 63 5.25 -9.71 -1.03
CA ARG A 63 5.53 -9.46 0.39
C ARG A 63 4.52 -10.22 1.24
N LYS A 64 4.99 -10.94 2.27
CA LYS A 64 4.11 -11.65 3.21
C LYS A 64 3.27 -10.68 4.05
N ASP A 65 3.81 -9.50 4.35
CA ASP A 65 3.18 -8.52 5.23
C ASP A 65 2.68 -7.30 4.43
N SER A 66 1.58 -6.71 4.89
CA SER A 66 1.03 -5.47 4.36
C SER A 66 1.78 -4.27 4.92
N THR A 67 2.00 -3.26 4.07
CA THR A 67 2.43 -1.92 4.48
C THR A 67 1.29 -0.91 4.40
N ALA A 68 0.04 -1.39 4.36
CA ALA A 68 -1.13 -0.53 4.31
C ALA A 68 -1.66 -0.25 5.72
N ILE A 69 -1.96 1.02 5.97
CA ILE A 69 -2.72 1.49 7.14
C ILE A 69 -4.03 2.06 6.61
N HIS A 70 -5.15 1.54 7.08
CA HIS A 70 -6.47 2.10 6.79
C HIS A 70 -6.96 2.90 7.98
N VAL A 71 -7.35 4.14 7.73
CA VAL A 71 -7.90 5.04 8.73
C VAL A 71 -9.37 5.23 8.43
N LEU A 72 -10.22 4.84 9.37
CA LEU A 72 -11.66 5.08 9.35
C LEU A 72 -11.96 6.22 10.31
N THR A 73 -12.63 7.27 9.83
CA THR A 73 -12.99 8.44 10.61
C THR A 73 -14.46 8.80 10.41
N PRO A 74 -15.16 9.38 11.41
CA PRO A 74 -16.55 9.78 11.23
C PRO A 74 -16.72 10.73 10.03
N HIS A 75 -15.84 11.71 9.90
CA HIS A 75 -15.83 12.66 8.78
C HIS A 75 -14.47 13.38 8.70
N LEU A 76 -14.20 14.04 7.59
CA LEU A 76 -12.90 14.65 7.29
C LEU A 76 -12.87 16.19 7.47
N ASP A 77 -13.97 16.80 7.88
CA ASP A 77 -14.09 18.26 8.02
C ASP A 77 -13.71 18.77 9.42
N SER A 78 -13.45 17.87 10.38
CA SER A 78 -12.99 18.23 11.72
C SER A 78 -11.49 18.50 11.75
N ALA A 79 -11.09 19.66 12.26
CA ALA A 79 -9.68 20.00 12.46
C ALA A 79 -8.94 18.99 13.35
N PHE A 80 -9.63 18.36 14.30
CA PHE A 80 -9.06 17.32 15.14
C PHE A 80 -8.59 16.12 14.31
N TYR A 81 -9.48 15.56 13.48
CA TYR A 81 -9.15 14.40 12.66
C TYR A 81 -8.13 14.75 11.58
N THR A 82 -8.30 15.89 10.90
CA THR A 82 -7.36 16.32 9.85
C THR A 82 -5.94 16.49 10.38
N ASN A 83 -5.75 17.13 11.53
CA ASN A 83 -4.42 17.31 12.11
C ASN A 83 -3.80 15.96 12.54
N THR A 84 -4.57 15.11 13.22
CA THR A 84 -4.10 13.80 13.68
C THR A 84 -3.73 12.90 12.49
N ILE A 85 -4.58 12.85 11.47
CA ILE A 85 -4.33 12.05 10.26
C ILE A 85 -3.14 12.60 9.48
N SER A 86 -2.96 13.91 9.41
CA SER A 86 -1.82 14.53 8.74
C SER A 86 -0.48 14.14 9.39
N THR A 87 -0.42 14.14 10.72
CA THR A 87 0.77 13.68 11.46
C THR A 87 1.02 12.18 11.21
N LEU A 88 -0.03 11.36 11.31
CA LEU A 88 0.05 9.94 11.02
C LEU A 88 0.56 9.65 9.60
N MET A 89 0.06 10.40 8.61
CA MET A 89 0.49 10.23 7.21
C MET A 89 1.97 10.52 7.04
N HIS A 90 2.47 11.58 7.69
CA HIS A 90 3.90 11.93 7.63
C HIS A 90 4.77 10.80 8.21
N ASP A 91 4.46 10.36 9.42
CA ASP A 91 5.21 9.32 10.12
C ASP A 91 5.13 7.96 9.39
N ALA A 92 3.94 7.63 8.87
CA ALA A 92 3.73 6.42 8.07
C ALA A 92 4.56 6.43 6.78
N TYR A 93 4.61 7.58 6.09
CA TYR A 93 5.40 7.74 4.87
C TYR A 93 6.90 7.52 5.15
N GLU A 94 7.46 8.14 6.19
CA GLU A 94 8.85 7.96 6.60
C GLU A 94 9.16 6.50 6.96
N ALA A 95 8.18 5.78 7.51
CA ALA A 95 8.29 4.37 7.84
C ALA A 95 8.01 3.42 6.65
N GLY A 96 7.73 3.94 5.44
CA GLY A 96 7.46 3.16 4.23
C GLY A 96 6.05 2.54 4.17
N TYR A 97 5.09 3.10 4.90
CA TYR A 97 3.68 2.69 4.87
C TYR A 97 2.86 3.56 3.93
N THR A 98 1.74 3.00 3.46
CA THR A 98 0.73 3.72 2.68
C THR A 98 -0.52 3.89 3.53
N VAL A 99 -1.04 5.11 3.62
CA VAL A 99 -2.26 5.41 4.39
C VAL A 99 -3.44 5.58 3.44
N HIS A 100 -4.52 4.86 3.73
CA HIS A 100 -5.81 4.97 3.06
C HIS A 100 -6.84 5.52 4.05
N ILE A 101 -7.57 6.56 3.67
CA ILE A 101 -8.51 7.24 4.56
C ILE A 101 -9.92 7.07 4.02
N SER A 102 -10.87 6.74 4.90
CA SER A 102 -12.29 6.57 4.59
C SER A 102 -13.16 7.22 5.67
N GLY A 103 -14.19 7.94 5.23
CA GLY A 103 -15.23 8.44 6.13
C GLY A 103 -16.36 7.43 6.30
N TYR A 104 -16.96 7.33 7.48
CA TYR A 104 -18.15 6.50 7.72
C TYR A 104 -19.37 7.30 8.21
N GLU A 105 -19.26 8.63 8.27
CA GLU A 105 -20.36 9.58 8.52
C GLU A 105 -21.21 9.27 9.75
N TYR A 106 -20.58 8.83 10.84
CA TYR A 106 -21.27 8.34 12.05
C TYR A 106 -22.30 7.23 11.78
N SER A 107 -22.20 6.53 10.66
CA SER A 107 -23.08 5.42 10.32
C SER A 107 -22.44 4.08 10.65
N SER A 108 -23.03 3.34 11.57
CA SER A 108 -22.58 1.97 11.91
C SER A 108 -22.68 1.01 10.74
N GLU A 109 -23.63 1.25 9.83
CA GLU A 109 -23.78 0.43 8.63
C GLU A 109 -22.62 0.65 7.65
N ILE A 110 -22.24 1.92 7.40
CA ILE A 110 -21.12 2.27 6.51
C ILE A 110 -19.82 1.77 7.14
N GLU A 111 -19.59 1.97 8.43
CA GLU A 111 -18.41 1.44 9.14
C GLU A 111 -18.30 -0.07 8.96
N ARG A 112 -19.38 -0.81 9.24
CA ARG A 112 -19.44 -2.27 9.10
C ARG A 112 -19.14 -2.72 7.67
N GLN A 113 -19.69 -2.03 6.68
CA GLN A 113 -19.43 -2.31 5.27
C GLN A 113 -17.96 -2.13 4.92
N GLN A 114 -17.33 -1.06 5.40
CA GLN A 114 -15.92 -0.79 5.18
C GLN A 114 -15.04 -1.85 5.87
N LEU A 115 -15.32 -2.21 7.11
CA LEU A 115 -14.60 -3.27 7.82
C LEU A 115 -14.71 -4.62 7.11
N ARG A 116 -15.88 -4.98 6.58
CA ARG A 116 -16.06 -6.19 5.76
C ARG A 116 -15.26 -6.15 4.47
N ALA A 117 -15.19 -5.02 3.80
CA ALA A 117 -14.37 -4.88 2.59
C ALA A 117 -12.88 -5.12 2.89
N LEU A 118 -12.41 -4.77 4.09
CA LEU A 118 -11.04 -4.99 4.52
C LEU A 118 -10.72 -6.43 4.95
N GLU A 119 -11.72 -7.32 5.04
CA GLU A 119 -11.48 -8.75 5.34
C GLU A 119 -10.60 -9.46 4.29
N SER A 120 -10.59 -8.97 3.06
CA SER A 120 -9.74 -9.48 1.98
C SER A 120 -8.33 -8.89 1.98
N SER A 121 -8.03 -8.00 2.91
CA SER A 121 -6.71 -7.39 3.05
C SER A 121 -5.68 -8.44 3.46
N LYS A 122 -4.41 -8.12 3.17
CA LYS A 122 -3.32 -9.00 3.54
C LYS A 122 -3.12 -9.06 5.05
N PRO A 123 -2.58 -10.16 5.58
CA PRO A 123 -2.06 -10.21 6.95
C PRO A 123 -1.09 -9.05 7.20
N GLY A 124 -1.08 -8.51 8.41
CA GLY A 124 -0.27 -7.36 8.77
C GLY A 124 -0.85 -5.99 8.39
N THR A 125 -1.98 -5.94 7.67
CA THR A 125 -2.71 -4.68 7.45
C THR A 125 -3.16 -4.11 8.79
N SER A 126 -2.96 -2.80 8.99
CA SER A 126 -3.41 -2.09 10.18
C SER A 126 -4.63 -1.23 9.85
N ILE A 127 -5.60 -1.23 10.75
CA ILE A 127 -6.81 -0.41 10.67
C ILE A 127 -6.87 0.46 11.91
N ILE A 128 -7.04 1.77 11.75
CA ILE A 128 -7.24 2.72 12.83
C ILE A 128 -8.65 3.27 12.69
N ILE A 129 -9.46 3.14 13.73
CA ILE A 129 -10.85 3.59 13.74
C ILE A 129 -10.97 4.70 14.79
N PHE A 130 -11.32 5.90 14.36
CA PHE A 130 -11.65 7.01 15.25
C PHE A 130 -13.13 6.98 15.61
N ASN A 131 -13.45 7.02 16.90
CA ASN A 131 -14.83 6.99 17.41
C ASN A 131 -15.67 5.83 16.84
N GLY A 132 -15.07 4.64 16.72
CA GLY A 132 -15.77 3.46 16.22
C GLY A 132 -16.95 3.05 17.12
N PHE A 133 -17.85 2.25 16.55
CA PHE A 133 -18.99 1.71 17.29
C PHE A 133 -18.59 0.49 18.14
N ASP A 134 -19.35 0.21 19.19
CA ASP A 134 -19.07 -0.88 20.15
C ASP A 134 -19.30 -2.29 19.62
N ASP A 135 -19.72 -2.45 18.37
CA ASP A 135 -19.89 -3.78 17.76
C ASP A 135 -18.53 -4.39 17.37
N LEU A 136 -17.99 -5.18 18.26
CA LEU A 136 -16.71 -5.86 18.08
C LEU A 136 -16.75 -7.08 17.13
N THR A 137 -17.88 -7.38 16.53
CA THR A 137 -18.06 -8.59 15.69
C THR A 137 -17.10 -8.61 14.51
N GLU A 138 -17.07 -7.53 13.73
CA GLU A 138 -16.20 -7.43 12.56
C GLU A 138 -14.73 -7.32 12.98
N ILE A 139 -14.44 -6.61 14.08
CA ILE A 139 -13.07 -6.49 14.62
C ILE A 139 -12.51 -7.89 14.99
N LYS A 140 -13.30 -8.72 15.64
CA LYS A 140 -12.89 -10.11 15.97
C LYS A 140 -12.64 -10.97 14.73
N ARG A 141 -13.40 -10.73 13.65
CA ARG A 141 -13.22 -11.42 12.35
C ARG A 141 -11.89 -11.01 11.70
N LEU A 142 -11.60 -9.71 11.69
CA LEU A 142 -10.35 -9.16 11.16
C LEU A 142 -9.13 -9.66 11.93
N ALA A 143 -9.20 -9.67 13.24
CA ALA A 143 -8.12 -10.17 14.10
C ALA A 143 -7.76 -11.65 13.81
N LYS A 144 -8.76 -12.51 13.51
CA LYS A 144 -8.51 -13.91 13.10
C LYS A 144 -7.72 -14.02 11.79
N LYS A 145 -7.73 -12.96 10.96
CA LYS A 145 -6.99 -12.87 9.68
C LYS A 145 -5.65 -12.13 9.83
N GLN A 146 -5.19 -11.92 11.04
CA GLN A 146 -3.95 -11.18 11.34
C GLN A 146 -3.99 -9.73 10.82
N ILE A 147 -5.17 -9.12 10.82
CA ILE A 147 -5.37 -7.70 10.55
C ILE A 147 -5.45 -7.01 11.92
N HIS A 148 -4.62 -5.99 12.11
CA HIS A 148 -4.55 -5.25 13.37
C HIS A 148 -5.59 -4.14 13.37
N VAL A 149 -6.40 -4.07 14.42
CA VAL A 149 -7.39 -2.99 14.58
C VAL A 149 -7.08 -2.21 15.84
N ILE A 150 -6.96 -0.91 15.70
CA ILE A 150 -6.74 0.06 16.78
C ILE A 150 -7.97 0.96 16.81
N MET A 151 -8.60 1.07 17.97
CA MET A 151 -9.68 2.02 18.22
C MET A 151 -9.09 3.23 18.97
N ALA A 152 -9.33 4.44 18.46
CA ALA A 152 -8.77 5.69 18.96
C ALA A 152 -9.87 6.72 19.28
#